data_e42fd9abd5cdc5a55c45498e37407c6b
#
_entry.id   e42fd9abd5cdc5a55c45498e37407c6b
#
_cell.length_a   1.000
_cell.length_b   1.000
_cell.length_c   1.000
_cell.angle_alpha   90.00
_cell.angle_beta   90.00
_cell.angle_gamma   90.00
#
_symmetry.space_group_name_H-M   'P 1'
#
loop_
_entity.id
_entity.type
_entity.pdbx_description
1 polymer ?
#
loop_
_entity_poly.entity_id
_entity_poly.type
_entity_poly.pdbx_seq_one_letter_code
_entity_poly.pdbx_strand_id
1 'polypeptide(L)'
;MCIRDRLYTEGAASFGSYYAYDGTWESWGGFALSANRDLEDLGMDYSNQFSVYASDNTKFAVGYAFGDWGGEYGVPVIEFSEPVRLVSAEVANANKTYHYCVAHPRVGEEENEEALWVDLVVTGYDAAGTQTSTASFRLAEGEQVLGTWAGFDLSPLGEVSRVVFSIESNDVGEYGLNVPAFFC
;
A
#
# COMPACT_ATOMS: atom_id res chain seq x y z
N MET A 1 -6.02 17.96 0.17
CA MET A 1 -5.32 18.28 1.44
C MET A 1 -4.91 16.94 2.02
N CYS A 2 -3.64 16.67 2.13
CA CYS A 2 -3.11 15.43 2.71
C CYS A 2 -2.66 15.70 4.15
N ILE A 3 -3.00 14.80 5.08
CA ILE A 3 -2.55 14.88 6.49
C ILE A 3 -1.42 13.89 6.63
N ARG A 4 -0.19 14.37 6.90
CA ARG A 4 1.04 13.59 6.80
C ARG A 4 1.66 13.19 8.13
N ASP A 5 1.26 13.72 9.27
CA ASP A 5 2.05 13.60 10.51
C ASP A 5 1.21 13.34 11.76
N ARG A 6 0.07 12.69 11.59
CA ARG A 6 -0.81 12.38 12.71
C ARG A 6 -1.34 10.96 12.63
N LEU A 7 -1.33 10.31 13.78
CA LEU A 7 -2.10 9.11 13.98
C LEU A 7 -3.57 9.41 13.68
N TYR A 8 -4.12 8.76 12.66
CA TYR A 8 -5.55 8.85 12.37
C TYR A 8 -6.27 7.71 13.06
N THR A 9 -7.33 8.04 13.78
CA THR A 9 -8.11 7.06 14.54
C THR A 9 -9.54 7.07 14.06
N GLU A 10 -10.09 5.90 13.75
CA GLU A 10 -11.49 5.69 13.44
C GLU A 10 -12.02 4.46 14.18
N GLY A 11 -12.96 4.66 15.10
CA GLY A 11 -13.42 3.60 15.99
C GLY A 11 -12.28 3.02 16.81
N ALA A 12 -12.08 1.72 16.73
CA ALA A 12 -10.99 1.02 17.43
C ALA A 12 -9.65 1.07 16.66
N ALA A 13 -9.64 1.51 15.41
CA ALA A 13 -8.46 1.47 14.52
C ALA A 13 -7.64 2.75 14.59
N SER A 14 -6.33 2.62 14.67
CA SER A 14 -5.35 3.70 14.61
C SER A 14 -4.38 3.44 13.44
N PHE A 15 -4.36 4.34 12.47
CA PHE A 15 -3.53 4.25 11.27
C PHE A 15 -2.19 4.94 11.53
N GLY A 16 -1.10 4.18 11.44
CA GLY A 16 0.24 4.71 11.58
C GLY A 16 0.64 5.61 10.41
N SER A 17 1.15 6.79 10.71
CA SER A 17 1.69 7.74 9.74
C SER A 17 3.02 8.28 10.22
N TYR A 18 3.98 8.35 9.34
CA TYR A 18 5.30 8.89 9.62
C TYR A 18 5.65 9.96 8.61
N TYR A 19 6.20 11.07 9.10
CA TYR A 19 6.73 12.13 8.26
C TYR A 19 8.01 12.70 8.87
N ALA A 20 9.03 12.87 8.06
CA ALA A 20 10.27 13.55 8.44
C ALA A 20 10.70 14.55 7.36
N TYR A 21 11.28 15.66 7.83
CA TYR A 21 11.93 16.67 7.00
C TYR A 21 13.29 17.02 7.61
N ASP A 22 14.35 16.80 6.86
CA ASP A 22 15.73 17.05 7.32
C ASP A 22 16.29 18.42 6.91
N GLY A 23 15.44 19.27 6.33
CA GLY A 23 15.82 20.60 5.80
C GLY A 23 16.09 20.58 4.30
N THR A 24 16.19 19.42 3.67
CA THR A 24 16.44 19.23 2.23
C THR A 24 15.47 18.24 1.60
N TRP A 25 15.20 17.13 2.30
CA TRP A 25 14.35 16.03 1.81
C TRP A 25 13.16 15.81 2.73
N GLU A 26 12.01 15.63 2.11
CA GLU A 26 10.80 15.12 2.77
C GLU A 26 10.74 13.62 2.61
N SER A 27 10.49 12.89 3.70
CA SER A 27 10.16 11.48 3.68
C SER A 27 8.87 11.21 4.44
N TRP A 28 8.08 10.25 3.96
CA TRP A 28 6.89 9.82 4.66
C TRP A 28 6.72 8.31 4.49
N GLY A 29 5.94 7.69 5.36
CA GLY A 29 5.61 6.28 5.32
C GLY A 29 4.36 5.99 6.12
N GLY A 30 3.90 4.76 6.07
CA GLY A 30 2.65 4.39 6.69
C GLY A 30 1.44 4.84 5.86
N PHE A 31 0.44 5.43 6.52
CA PHE A 31 -0.79 5.86 5.87
C PHE A 31 -0.92 7.38 5.77
N ALA A 32 -1.45 7.86 4.66
CA ALA A 32 -1.91 9.23 4.48
C ALA A 32 -3.39 9.23 4.09
N LEU A 33 -4.18 10.14 4.65
CA LEU A 33 -5.58 10.32 4.25
C LEU A 33 -5.65 11.23 3.04
N SER A 34 -6.40 10.83 2.04
CA SER A 34 -6.54 11.56 0.78
C SER A 34 -7.99 11.56 0.28
N ALA A 35 -8.27 12.53 -0.59
CA ALA A 35 -9.42 12.60 -1.46
C ALA A 35 -9.00 13.00 -2.88
N ASN A 36 -7.72 12.78 -3.19
CA ASN A 36 -7.12 13.20 -4.46
C ASN A 36 -7.44 12.21 -5.57
N ARG A 37 -7.81 12.71 -6.74
CA ARG A 37 -8.20 11.92 -7.91
C ARG A 37 -7.52 12.42 -9.18
N ASP A 38 -6.24 12.67 -9.07
CA ASP A 38 -5.44 12.99 -10.23
C ASP A 38 -5.04 11.68 -10.91
N LEU A 39 -5.52 11.47 -12.15
CA LEU A 39 -5.30 10.26 -12.93
C LEU A 39 -4.17 10.41 -13.93
N GLU A 40 -3.49 11.56 -13.97
CA GLU A 40 -2.39 11.78 -14.91
C GLU A 40 -1.18 10.92 -14.54
N ASP A 41 -0.53 10.38 -15.56
CA ASP A 41 0.78 9.78 -15.42
C ASP A 41 1.83 10.89 -15.46
N LEU A 42 2.36 11.24 -14.31
CA LEU A 42 3.42 12.24 -14.16
C LEU A 42 4.83 11.64 -14.16
N GLY A 43 4.96 10.37 -14.55
CA GLY A 43 6.26 9.67 -14.58
C GLY A 43 6.97 9.73 -13.22
N MET A 44 8.15 10.34 -13.17
CA MET A 44 8.97 10.48 -11.95
C MET A 44 8.54 11.65 -11.04
N ASP A 45 7.54 12.45 -11.41
CA ASP A 45 6.96 13.46 -10.53
C ASP A 45 5.96 12.83 -9.57
N TYR A 46 6.23 12.89 -8.28
CA TYR A 46 5.42 12.31 -7.21
C TYR A 46 4.39 13.27 -6.63
N SER A 47 4.11 14.40 -7.28
CA SER A 47 3.15 15.39 -6.78
C SER A 47 1.72 14.82 -6.61
N ASN A 48 1.34 13.80 -7.38
CA ASN A 48 0.07 13.10 -7.29
C ASN A 48 0.14 11.72 -6.60
N GLN A 49 1.19 11.44 -5.83
CA GLN A 49 1.38 10.15 -5.14
C GLN A 49 0.27 9.77 -4.17
N PHE A 50 -0.53 10.74 -3.73
CA PHE A 50 -1.68 10.51 -2.85
C PHE A 50 -3.01 10.34 -3.61
N SER A 51 -2.96 10.11 -4.90
CA SER A 51 -4.14 9.90 -5.74
C SER A 51 -4.43 8.41 -5.90
N VAL A 52 -5.73 8.06 -5.88
CA VAL A 52 -6.21 6.74 -6.27
C VAL A 52 -6.54 6.74 -7.75
N TYR A 53 -6.26 5.63 -8.43
CA TYR A 53 -6.68 5.48 -9.83
C TYR A 53 -8.16 5.14 -9.96
N ALA A 54 -8.74 4.44 -9.00
CA ALA A 54 -10.15 4.06 -9.00
C ALA A 54 -11.10 5.25 -8.80
N SER A 55 -12.26 5.22 -9.45
CA SER A 55 -13.34 6.19 -9.25
C SER A 55 -14.20 5.84 -8.03
N ASP A 56 -14.97 6.81 -7.52
CA ASP A 56 -16.14 6.70 -6.65
C ASP A 56 -15.98 6.79 -5.13
N ASN A 57 -14.77 6.86 -4.55
CA ASN A 57 -14.63 7.15 -3.13
C ASN A 57 -14.31 8.61 -2.84
N THR A 58 -14.93 9.16 -1.79
CA THR A 58 -14.73 10.57 -1.41
C THR A 58 -13.53 10.77 -0.50
N LYS A 59 -13.15 9.75 0.28
CA LYS A 59 -11.99 9.74 1.18
C LYS A 59 -11.45 8.32 1.27
N PHE A 60 -10.14 8.20 1.28
CA PHE A 60 -9.43 6.92 1.37
C PHE A 60 -8.09 7.08 2.08
N ALA A 61 -7.53 5.99 2.55
CA ALA A 61 -6.17 5.94 3.02
C ALA A 61 -5.25 5.52 1.86
N VAL A 62 -4.13 6.21 1.70
CA VAL A 62 -3.03 5.78 0.82
C VAL A 62 -1.95 5.19 1.71
N GLY A 63 -1.62 3.93 1.50
CA GLY A 63 -0.48 3.28 2.13
C GLY A 63 0.77 3.40 1.26
N TYR A 64 1.91 3.67 1.88
CA TYR A 64 3.21 3.60 1.25
C TYR A 64 4.05 2.53 1.95
N ALA A 65 4.27 1.41 1.26
CA ALA A 65 4.85 0.18 1.82
C ALA A 65 6.30 -0.05 1.36
N PHE A 66 7.10 0.99 1.19
CA PHE A 66 8.51 0.86 0.80
C PHE A 66 9.37 0.48 2.03
N GLY A 67 9.74 -0.80 2.10
CA GLY A 67 10.21 -1.44 3.34
C GLY A 67 11.59 -1.05 3.86
N ASP A 68 12.59 -0.71 3.01
CA ASP A 68 13.99 -0.72 3.46
C ASP A 68 14.58 0.63 3.84
N TRP A 69 13.97 1.74 3.46
CA TRP A 69 14.52 3.08 3.74
C TRP A 69 13.93 3.74 4.98
N GLY A 70 12.79 3.26 5.47
CA GLY A 70 12.07 3.83 6.60
C GLY A 70 12.23 3.08 7.94
N GLY A 71 12.84 1.90 7.95
CA GLY A 71 12.88 1.04 9.13
C GLY A 71 11.47 0.76 9.66
N GLU A 72 11.31 0.71 10.98
CA GLU A 72 10.00 0.50 11.63
C GLU A 72 8.95 1.58 11.29
N TYR A 73 9.37 2.75 10.80
CA TYR A 73 8.49 3.90 10.53
C TYR A 73 7.96 3.95 9.10
N GLY A 74 8.53 3.15 8.18
CA GLY A 74 8.15 3.17 6.76
C GLY A 74 7.01 2.24 6.39
N VAL A 75 6.54 1.39 7.28
CA VAL A 75 5.57 0.34 6.98
C VAL A 75 4.17 0.78 7.38
N PRO A 76 3.15 0.66 6.49
CA PRO A 76 1.76 0.94 6.86
C PRO A 76 1.27 -0.06 7.92
N VAL A 77 0.84 0.47 9.06
CA VAL A 77 0.36 -0.30 10.20
C VAL A 77 -0.98 0.23 10.67
N ILE A 78 -1.91 -0.66 10.97
CA ILE A 78 -3.12 -0.34 11.72
C ILE A 78 -3.06 -1.08 13.05
N GLU A 79 -3.18 -0.34 14.14
CA GLU A 79 -3.31 -0.88 15.49
C GLU A 79 -4.74 -0.76 15.99
N PHE A 80 -5.21 -1.75 16.72
CA PHE A 80 -6.55 -1.77 17.30
C PHE A 80 -6.47 -1.65 18.82
N SER A 81 -7.32 -0.79 19.39
CA SER A 81 -7.40 -0.58 20.84
C SER A 81 -7.87 -1.81 21.62
N GLU A 82 -8.48 -2.77 20.94
CA GLU A 82 -8.89 -4.09 21.44
C GLU A 82 -8.77 -5.11 20.29
N PRO A 83 -8.63 -6.42 20.58
CA PRO A 83 -8.61 -7.44 19.56
C PRO A 83 -9.88 -7.43 18.72
N VAL A 84 -9.72 -7.48 17.38
CA VAL A 84 -10.82 -7.43 16.42
C VAL A 84 -10.73 -8.59 15.41
N ARG A 85 -11.86 -8.92 14.78
CA ARG A 85 -11.92 -9.80 13.62
C ARG A 85 -12.27 -8.97 12.40
N LEU A 86 -11.30 -8.84 11.51
CA LEU A 86 -11.50 -8.17 10.24
C LEU A 86 -12.30 -9.07 9.31
N VAL A 87 -13.18 -8.49 8.51
CA VAL A 87 -13.97 -9.21 7.51
C VAL A 87 -13.43 -8.90 6.12
N SER A 88 -13.42 -7.64 5.75
CA SER A 88 -12.95 -7.21 4.44
C SER A 88 -12.51 -5.76 4.45
N ALA A 89 -11.74 -5.38 3.44
CA ALA A 89 -11.47 -4.00 3.04
C ALA A 89 -11.78 -3.82 1.57
N GLU A 90 -12.00 -2.59 1.12
CA GLU A 90 -11.93 -2.24 -0.28
C GLU A 90 -10.52 -1.74 -0.58
N VAL A 91 -9.91 -2.24 -1.65
CA VAL A 91 -8.56 -1.88 -2.07
C VAL A 91 -8.52 -1.46 -3.53
N ALA A 92 -7.57 -0.61 -3.86
CA ALA A 92 -7.32 -0.16 -5.22
C ALA A 92 -5.84 0.16 -5.40
N ASN A 93 -5.38 0.22 -6.65
CA ASN A 93 -4.08 0.79 -6.96
C ASN A 93 -4.07 2.30 -6.72
N ALA A 94 -3.06 2.79 -6.05
CA ALA A 94 -2.71 4.20 -6.13
C ALA A 94 -2.26 4.56 -7.56
N ASN A 95 -2.40 5.83 -7.93
CA ASN A 95 -2.14 6.28 -9.28
C ASN A 95 -0.74 5.89 -9.80
N LYS A 96 0.28 6.05 -8.98
CA LYS A 96 1.67 5.71 -9.34
C LYS A 96 1.86 4.23 -9.62
N THR A 97 1.36 3.37 -8.77
CA THR A 97 1.44 1.91 -8.92
C THR A 97 0.69 1.46 -10.17
N TYR A 98 -0.51 2.01 -10.40
CA TYR A 98 -1.31 1.68 -11.59
C TYR A 98 -0.54 1.97 -12.88
N HIS A 99 -0.05 3.21 -13.06
CA HIS A 99 0.66 3.60 -14.28
C HIS A 99 1.97 2.84 -14.47
N TYR A 100 2.69 2.57 -13.39
CA TYR A 100 3.88 1.73 -13.45
C TYR A 100 3.55 0.33 -14.00
N CYS A 101 2.55 -0.34 -13.45
CA CYS A 101 2.15 -1.68 -13.87
C CYS A 101 1.65 -1.71 -15.33
N VAL A 102 0.92 -0.68 -15.77
CA VAL A 102 0.48 -0.56 -17.17
C VAL A 102 1.65 -0.37 -18.12
N ALA A 103 2.67 0.41 -17.72
CA ALA A 103 3.85 0.66 -18.55
C ALA A 103 4.83 -0.53 -18.57
N HIS A 104 4.84 -1.36 -17.52
CA HIS A 104 5.78 -2.47 -17.33
C HIS A 104 5.04 -3.79 -17.08
N PRO A 105 4.25 -4.31 -18.04
CA PRO A 105 3.48 -5.54 -17.83
C PRO A 105 4.35 -6.80 -17.74
N ARG A 106 5.64 -6.68 -18.00
CA ARG A 106 6.63 -7.77 -17.98
C ARG A 106 7.90 -7.32 -17.29
N VAL A 107 8.60 -8.28 -16.70
CA VAL A 107 9.88 -8.11 -16.01
C VAL A 107 10.89 -9.13 -16.50
N GLY A 108 12.17 -8.80 -16.46
CA GLY A 108 13.27 -9.63 -16.95
C GLY A 108 13.90 -9.15 -18.23
N GLU A 109 14.87 -9.92 -18.74
CA GLU A 109 15.50 -9.69 -20.03
C GLU A 109 14.69 -10.35 -21.15
N GLU A 110 14.79 -9.83 -22.40
CA GLU A 110 13.97 -10.26 -23.56
C GLU A 110 13.84 -11.79 -23.76
N GLU A 111 14.87 -12.57 -23.37
CA GLU A 111 14.85 -14.03 -23.52
C GLU A 111 14.14 -14.77 -22.34
N ASN A 112 13.92 -14.08 -21.21
CA ASN A 112 13.35 -14.65 -19.98
C ASN A 112 12.35 -13.70 -19.32
N GLU A 113 11.55 -12.99 -20.12
CA GLU A 113 10.52 -12.11 -19.58
C GLU A 113 9.39 -12.92 -18.92
N GLU A 114 9.05 -12.54 -17.71
CA GLU A 114 7.90 -13.03 -16.99
C GLU A 114 6.81 -11.95 -16.90
N ALA A 115 5.56 -12.37 -16.70
CA ALA A 115 4.52 -11.41 -16.39
C ALA A 115 4.84 -10.70 -15.06
N LEU A 116 4.74 -9.37 -15.04
CA LEU A 116 4.77 -8.62 -13.79
C LEU A 116 3.64 -9.12 -12.88
N TRP A 117 3.91 -9.32 -11.60
CA TRP A 117 2.86 -9.43 -10.61
C TRP A 117 3.15 -8.51 -9.41
N VAL A 118 2.06 -7.98 -8.84
CA VAL A 118 2.11 -7.10 -7.65
C VAL A 118 1.01 -7.53 -6.70
N ASP A 119 1.39 -7.90 -5.50
CA ASP A 119 0.49 -8.30 -4.42
C ASP A 119 0.53 -7.29 -3.26
N LEU A 120 -0.64 -6.92 -2.79
CA LEU A 120 -0.81 -6.32 -1.47
C LEU A 120 -0.92 -7.45 -0.44
N VAL A 121 0.00 -7.48 0.51
CA VAL A 121 0.03 -8.48 1.58
C VAL A 121 -0.31 -7.82 2.91
N VAL A 122 -1.20 -8.44 3.66
CA VAL A 122 -1.57 -8.01 5.02
C VAL A 122 -1.22 -9.11 6.01
N THR A 123 -0.37 -8.79 6.97
CA THR A 123 0.03 -9.69 8.05
C THR A 123 -0.64 -9.29 9.35
N GLY A 124 -1.34 -10.22 9.97
CA GLY A 124 -2.00 -10.04 11.26
C GLY A 124 -1.12 -10.43 12.43
N TYR A 125 -1.27 -9.71 13.55
CA TYR A 125 -0.60 -9.99 14.82
C TYR A 125 -1.61 -9.93 15.97
N ASP A 126 -1.46 -10.84 16.93
CA ASP A 126 -2.25 -10.85 18.16
C ASP A 126 -1.75 -9.79 19.18
N ALA A 127 -2.40 -9.73 20.34
CA ALA A 127 -2.04 -8.79 21.42
C ALA A 127 -0.66 -9.09 22.06
N ALA A 128 -0.10 -10.28 21.85
CA ALA A 128 1.25 -10.64 22.29
C ALA A 128 2.32 -10.31 21.25
N GLY A 129 1.91 -9.77 20.06
CA GLY A 129 2.79 -9.51 18.95
C GLY A 129 3.15 -10.75 18.14
N THR A 130 2.46 -11.87 18.34
CA THR A 130 2.65 -13.09 17.55
C THR A 130 1.87 -12.99 16.25
N GLN A 131 2.52 -13.33 15.13
CA GLN A 131 1.85 -13.38 13.84
C GLN A 131 0.72 -14.44 13.87
N THR A 132 -0.47 -14.04 13.45
CA THR A 132 -1.64 -14.92 13.37
C THR A 132 -1.72 -15.58 12.00
N SER A 133 -1.78 -14.77 10.94
CA SER A 133 -1.89 -15.22 9.55
C SER A 133 -1.51 -14.10 8.59
N THR A 134 -1.50 -14.42 7.29
CA THR A 134 -1.38 -13.46 6.19
C THR A 134 -2.53 -13.61 5.23
N ALA A 135 -2.91 -12.51 4.58
CA ALA A 135 -3.82 -12.48 3.43
C ALA A 135 -3.16 -11.68 2.31
N SER A 136 -3.35 -12.07 1.06
CA SER A 136 -2.80 -11.37 -0.10
C SER A 136 -3.89 -11.05 -1.12
N PHE A 137 -3.70 -9.94 -1.84
CA PHE A 137 -4.59 -9.49 -2.90
C PHE A 137 -3.76 -9.06 -4.11
N ARG A 138 -4.07 -9.62 -5.30
CA ARG A 138 -3.40 -9.30 -6.55
C ARG A 138 -3.83 -7.94 -7.07
N LEU A 139 -2.91 -6.97 -7.07
CA LEU A 139 -3.13 -5.63 -7.62
C LEU A 139 -2.85 -5.53 -9.12
N ALA A 140 -1.91 -6.36 -9.61
CA ALA A 140 -1.58 -6.44 -11.04
C ALA A 140 -1.02 -7.81 -11.40
N GLU A 141 -1.31 -8.30 -12.63
CA GLU A 141 -0.71 -9.48 -13.24
C GLU A 141 -0.64 -9.30 -14.77
N GLY A 142 0.56 -9.09 -15.29
CA GLY A 142 0.78 -8.78 -16.69
C GLY A 142 0.00 -7.53 -17.12
N GLU A 143 -0.83 -7.67 -18.16
CA GLU A 143 -1.68 -6.60 -18.67
C GLU A 143 -2.94 -6.35 -17.81
N GLN A 144 -3.20 -7.22 -16.83
CA GLN A 144 -4.36 -7.08 -15.95
C GLN A 144 -3.97 -6.24 -14.72
N VAL A 145 -4.32 -4.98 -14.74
CA VAL A 145 -4.04 -4.04 -13.65
C VAL A 145 -5.37 -3.60 -13.04
N LEU A 146 -5.48 -3.71 -11.71
CA LEU A 146 -6.68 -3.30 -10.98
C LEU A 146 -6.93 -1.80 -11.14
N GLY A 147 -7.96 -1.42 -11.89
CA GLY A 147 -8.36 -0.04 -12.17
C GLY A 147 -9.60 0.43 -11.41
N THR A 148 -10.14 -0.38 -10.50
CA THR A 148 -11.35 -0.09 -9.71
C THR A 148 -11.16 -0.55 -8.28
N TRP A 149 -12.04 -0.11 -7.39
CA TRP A 149 -12.10 -0.68 -6.04
C TRP A 149 -12.54 -2.14 -6.09
N ALA A 150 -11.89 -2.97 -5.28
CA ALA A 150 -12.20 -4.39 -5.16
C ALA A 150 -12.21 -4.82 -3.69
N GLY A 151 -13.11 -5.77 -3.38
CA GLY A 151 -13.19 -6.34 -2.04
C GLY A 151 -12.03 -7.29 -1.76
N PHE A 152 -11.32 -7.06 -0.67
CA PHE A 152 -10.26 -7.91 -0.15
C PHE A 152 -10.72 -8.62 1.12
N ASP A 153 -10.81 -9.95 1.08
CA ASP A 153 -11.18 -10.76 2.23
C ASP A 153 -10.05 -10.80 3.26
N LEU A 154 -10.28 -10.24 4.44
CA LEU A 154 -9.35 -10.23 5.57
C LEU A 154 -9.72 -11.22 6.67
N SER A 155 -10.80 -11.99 6.49
CA SER A 155 -11.25 -12.98 7.49
C SER A 155 -10.22 -14.07 7.81
N PRO A 156 -9.27 -14.46 6.89
CA PRO A 156 -8.24 -15.42 7.21
C PRO A 156 -7.23 -14.96 8.27
N LEU A 157 -7.14 -13.64 8.56
CA LEU A 157 -6.24 -13.11 9.59
C LEU A 157 -6.64 -13.54 11.01
N GLY A 158 -7.91 -13.93 11.22
CA GLY A 158 -8.42 -14.31 12.52
C GLY A 158 -8.63 -13.11 13.45
N GLU A 159 -8.34 -13.31 14.73
CA GLU A 159 -8.40 -12.24 15.72
C GLU A 159 -7.05 -11.53 15.80
N VAL A 160 -7.03 -10.21 15.60
CA VAL A 160 -5.81 -9.41 15.51
C VAL A 160 -5.90 -8.17 16.39
N SER A 161 -4.77 -7.72 16.91
CA SER A 161 -4.60 -6.42 17.59
C SER A 161 -3.80 -5.45 16.73
N ARG A 162 -3.14 -5.94 15.66
CA ARG A 162 -2.34 -5.16 14.74
C ARG A 162 -2.33 -5.83 13.38
N VAL A 163 -2.33 -5.03 12.30
CA VAL A 163 -2.05 -5.49 10.95
C VAL A 163 -0.97 -4.65 10.30
N VAL A 164 -0.13 -5.29 9.51
CA VAL A 164 0.96 -4.67 8.75
C VAL A 164 0.75 -4.93 7.28
N PHE A 165 0.92 -3.89 6.46
CA PHE A 165 0.76 -3.97 5.01
C PHE A 165 2.12 -3.93 4.34
N SER A 166 2.30 -4.74 3.30
CA SER A 166 3.48 -4.75 2.44
C SER A 166 3.07 -4.93 0.98
N ILE A 167 3.95 -4.53 0.07
CA ILE A 167 3.84 -4.85 -1.36
C ILE A 167 4.90 -5.89 -1.69
N GLU A 168 4.49 -6.93 -2.39
CA GLU A 168 5.37 -7.95 -2.95
C GLU A 168 5.24 -7.94 -4.48
N SER A 169 6.35 -8.19 -5.17
CA SER A 169 6.41 -8.23 -6.64
C SER A 169 7.61 -9.06 -7.10
N ASN A 170 7.55 -9.57 -8.34
CA ASN A 170 8.72 -10.13 -9.01
C ASN A 170 9.62 -9.06 -9.65
N ASP A 171 9.21 -7.79 -9.67
CA ASP A 171 10.03 -6.69 -10.18
C ASP A 171 10.89 -6.10 -9.05
N VAL A 172 12.04 -6.72 -8.85
CA VAL A 172 13.00 -6.39 -7.79
C VAL A 172 14.34 -6.05 -8.41
N GLY A 173 14.86 -4.86 -8.09
CA GLY A 173 16.16 -4.35 -8.52
C GLY A 173 17.22 -4.39 -7.43
N GLU A 174 18.35 -3.76 -7.70
CA GLU A 174 19.49 -3.66 -6.77
C GLU A 174 19.08 -2.99 -5.43
N TYR A 175 18.11 -2.11 -5.45
CA TYR A 175 17.68 -1.32 -4.28
C TYR A 175 16.31 -1.72 -3.71
N GLY A 176 15.83 -2.93 -4.01
CA GLY A 176 14.53 -3.42 -3.59
C GLY A 176 13.48 -3.37 -4.70
N LEU A 177 12.22 -3.16 -4.36
CA LEU A 177 11.13 -3.12 -5.33
C LEU A 177 11.31 -1.97 -6.33
N ASN A 178 11.20 -2.26 -7.63
CA ASN A 178 11.09 -1.24 -8.66
C ASN A 178 9.66 -0.67 -8.76
N VAL A 179 8.68 -1.48 -8.39
CA VAL A 179 7.26 -1.07 -8.34
C VAL A 179 7.07 0.02 -7.28
N PRO A 180 6.44 1.16 -7.60
CA PRO A 180 6.03 2.12 -6.58
C PRO A 180 5.08 1.47 -5.57
N ALA A 181 5.52 1.36 -4.31
CA ALA A 181 4.82 0.58 -3.29
C ALA A 181 3.65 1.36 -2.65
N PHE A 182 2.79 1.99 -3.47
CA PHE A 182 1.60 2.71 -3.04
C PHE A 182 0.34 1.90 -3.32
N PHE A 183 -0.60 1.92 -2.37
CA PHE A 183 -1.92 1.33 -2.49
C PHE A 183 -2.98 2.19 -1.78
N CYS A 184 -4.25 1.94 -2.06
CA CYS A 184 -5.38 2.59 -1.40
C CYS A 184 -6.33 1.56 -0.81
#